data_6991c85d25f055bd40bc225befdeea1e
#
_entry.id   6991c85d25f055bd40bc225befdeea1e
#
_cell.length_a   1.000
_cell.length_b   1.000
_cell.length_c   1.000
_cell.angle_alpha   90.00
_cell.angle_beta   90.00
_cell.angle_gamma   90.00
#
_symmetry.space_group_name_H-M   'P 1'
#
loop_
_entity.id
_entity.type
_entity.pdbx_description
1 polymer ?
#
loop_
_entity_poly.entity_id
_entity_poly.type
_entity_poly.pdbx_seq_one_letter_code
_entity_poly.pdbx_strand_id
1 'polypeptide(L)'
;MKSAGTGSKPSGPPLIGALLRMPWEAVQRHMLERLHESGFDDFDAAYLTVFRYPGPQGARPTDVAAQVGISKQALNYLLRELERLRYLELEPHPDDLRSKRIVLTKRGVSAVGVIREAVGEVEAAWAQKLGPKRFAQLRELLLELNQSV
;
A
#
# COMPACT_ATOMS: atom_id res chain seq x y z
N MET A 1 -43.79 -15.80 -12.81
CA MET A 1 -42.91 -15.33 -13.89
C MET A 1 -41.78 -14.48 -13.28
N LYS A 2 -40.56 -15.03 -13.22
CA LYS A 2 -39.36 -14.33 -12.73
C LYS A 2 -38.69 -13.69 -13.92
N SER A 3 -38.69 -12.37 -13.98
CA SER A 3 -37.94 -11.59 -14.96
C SER A 3 -36.48 -11.59 -14.54
N ALA A 4 -35.65 -12.28 -15.33
CA ALA A 4 -34.22 -12.26 -15.21
C ALA A 4 -33.70 -10.89 -15.67
N GLY A 5 -33.19 -10.09 -14.74
CA GLY A 5 -32.47 -8.87 -15.04
C GLY A 5 -31.15 -9.19 -15.75
N THR A 6 -31.13 -9.01 -17.05
CA THR A 6 -29.93 -9.07 -17.89
C THR A 6 -29.07 -7.87 -17.51
N GLY A 7 -28.07 -8.09 -16.65
CA GLY A 7 -27.03 -7.11 -16.37
C GLY A 7 -26.26 -6.82 -17.67
N SER A 8 -26.59 -5.73 -18.34
CA SER A 8 -25.88 -5.24 -19.51
C SER A 8 -24.42 -4.97 -19.12
N LYS A 9 -23.46 -5.68 -19.73
CA LYS A 9 -22.04 -5.33 -19.63
C LYS A 9 -21.87 -3.88 -20.07
N PRO A 10 -21.14 -3.05 -19.31
CA PRO A 10 -20.88 -1.67 -19.74
C PRO A 10 -20.18 -1.69 -21.11
N SER A 11 -20.84 -1.12 -22.11
CA SER A 11 -20.32 -0.99 -23.47
C SER A 11 -19.39 0.21 -23.54
N GLY A 12 -18.08 -0.03 -23.54
CA GLY A 12 -17.06 1.01 -23.69
C GLY A 12 -15.71 0.57 -23.11
N PRO A 13 -14.62 1.28 -23.45
CA PRO A 13 -13.33 1.03 -22.83
C PRO A 13 -13.38 1.33 -21.32
N PRO A 14 -12.60 0.64 -20.48
CA PRO A 14 -12.58 0.89 -19.06
C PRO A 14 -12.14 2.33 -18.77
N LEU A 15 -12.81 2.98 -17.82
CA LEU A 15 -12.45 4.32 -17.36
C LEU A 15 -11.09 4.31 -16.68
N ILE A 16 -10.39 5.45 -16.68
CA ILE A 16 -9.04 5.59 -16.12
C ILE A 16 -8.96 5.12 -14.66
N GLY A 17 -9.98 5.35 -13.84
CA GLY A 17 -10.01 4.88 -12.47
C GLY A 17 -9.96 3.35 -12.36
N ALA A 18 -10.63 2.62 -13.25
CA ALA A 18 -10.54 1.16 -13.31
C ALA A 18 -9.17 0.70 -13.80
N LEU A 19 -8.58 1.39 -14.79
CA LEU A 19 -7.24 1.10 -15.30
C LEU A 19 -6.15 1.30 -14.23
N LEU A 20 -6.31 2.25 -13.31
CA LEU A 20 -5.39 2.46 -12.19
C LEU A 20 -5.63 1.45 -11.07
N ARG A 21 -6.90 1.16 -10.75
CA ARG A 21 -7.28 0.27 -9.65
C ARG A 21 -6.84 -1.18 -9.89
N MET A 22 -7.09 -1.72 -11.07
CA MET A 22 -6.77 -3.13 -11.36
C MET A 22 -5.27 -3.47 -11.22
N PRO A 23 -4.34 -2.69 -11.78
CA PRO A 23 -2.92 -2.88 -11.54
C PRO A 23 -2.54 -2.74 -10.06
N TRP A 24 -3.12 -1.76 -9.36
CA TRP A 24 -2.86 -1.55 -7.95
C TRP A 24 -3.32 -2.74 -7.09
N GLU A 25 -4.51 -3.29 -7.34
CA GLU A 25 -5.00 -4.50 -6.67
C GLU A 25 -4.09 -5.71 -6.91
N ALA A 26 -3.52 -5.83 -8.11
CA ALA A 26 -2.54 -6.88 -8.41
C ALA A 26 -1.24 -6.71 -7.61
N VAL A 27 -0.74 -5.49 -7.48
CA VAL A 27 0.43 -5.18 -6.63
C VAL A 27 0.15 -5.54 -5.17
N GLN A 28 -0.99 -5.10 -4.62
CA GLN A 28 -1.36 -5.38 -3.23
C GLN A 28 -1.46 -6.88 -2.96
N ARG A 29 -2.11 -7.63 -3.83
CA ARG A 29 -2.23 -9.08 -3.70
C ARG A 29 -0.87 -9.75 -3.70
N HIS A 30 0.02 -9.40 -4.63
CA HIS A 30 1.35 -9.96 -4.70
C HIS A 30 2.19 -9.65 -3.46
N MET A 31 2.14 -8.41 -2.95
CA MET A 31 2.79 -8.06 -1.69
C MET A 31 2.32 -8.94 -0.53
N LEU A 32 1.01 -9.18 -0.42
CA LEU A 32 0.44 -9.98 0.65
C LEU A 32 0.83 -11.47 0.52
N GLU A 33 0.78 -12.02 -0.68
CA GLU A 33 1.24 -13.38 -0.98
C GLU A 33 2.71 -13.57 -0.57
N ARG A 34 3.58 -12.66 -0.97
CA ARG A 34 5.01 -12.70 -0.62
C ARG A 34 5.27 -12.57 0.88
N LEU A 35 4.50 -11.72 1.57
CA LEU A 35 4.57 -11.63 3.04
C LEU A 35 4.22 -12.95 3.71
N HIS A 36 3.11 -13.58 3.33
CA HIS A 36 2.69 -14.86 3.90
C HIS A 36 3.72 -15.97 3.59
N GLU A 37 4.21 -16.06 2.37
CA GLU A 37 5.28 -17.00 1.99
C GLU A 37 6.58 -16.79 2.77
N SER A 38 6.83 -15.57 3.22
CA SER A 38 8.01 -15.19 4.01
C SER A 38 7.82 -15.34 5.52
N GLY A 39 6.70 -15.93 5.96
CA GLY A 39 6.42 -16.23 7.37
C GLY A 39 5.71 -15.10 8.15
N PHE A 40 5.14 -14.11 7.44
CA PHE A 40 4.31 -13.06 8.04
C PHE A 40 2.82 -13.40 7.89
N ASP A 41 2.41 -14.59 8.33
CA ASP A 41 1.05 -15.13 8.15
C ASP A 41 -0.04 -14.30 8.85
N ASP A 42 0.33 -13.52 9.85
CA ASP A 42 -0.54 -12.62 10.59
C ASP A 42 -0.66 -11.22 9.98
N PHE A 43 0.01 -10.97 8.83
CA PHE A 43 -0.05 -9.67 8.16
C PHE A 43 -1.34 -9.57 7.32
N ASP A 44 -2.22 -8.65 7.70
CA ASP A 44 -3.48 -8.39 7.00
C ASP A 44 -3.30 -7.36 5.88
N ALA A 45 -4.12 -7.47 4.83
CA ALA A 45 -4.13 -6.54 3.71
C ALA A 45 -4.37 -5.07 4.14
N ALA A 46 -5.16 -4.85 5.20
CA ALA A 46 -5.39 -3.52 5.75
C ALA A 46 -4.11 -2.85 6.27
N TYR A 47 -3.13 -3.63 6.73
CA TYR A 47 -1.86 -3.11 7.23
C TYR A 47 -0.99 -2.53 6.13
N LEU A 48 -1.11 -3.00 4.88
CA LEU A 48 -0.43 -2.42 3.72
C LEU A 48 -0.70 -0.92 3.58
N THR A 49 -1.86 -0.45 4.04
CA THR A 49 -2.22 0.97 4.07
C THR A 49 -1.21 1.80 4.88
N VAL A 50 -0.74 1.27 6.01
CA VAL A 50 0.25 1.93 6.87
C VAL A 50 1.66 1.85 6.27
N PHE A 51 1.97 0.78 5.55
CA PHE A 51 3.30 0.52 4.98
C PHE A 51 3.48 1.03 3.55
N ARG A 52 2.63 1.97 3.09
CA ARG A 52 2.82 2.64 1.79
C ARG A 52 4.17 3.37 1.74
N TYR A 53 4.76 3.37 0.56
CA TYR A 53 6.02 4.06 0.34
C TYR A 53 5.86 5.59 0.53
N PRO A 54 6.79 6.27 1.22
CA PRO A 54 8.09 5.79 1.71
C PRO A 54 8.07 4.94 2.99
N GLY A 55 6.94 4.70 3.60
CA GLY A 55 6.76 3.96 4.85
C GLY A 55 6.60 4.89 6.06
N PRO A 56 6.06 4.37 7.17
CA PRO A 56 5.66 5.20 8.31
C PRO A 56 6.80 5.50 9.29
N GLN A 57 8.00 4.93 9.13
CA GLN A 57 9.06 5.03 10.14
C GLN A 57 9.49 6.47 10.37
N GLY A 58 9.44 6.90 11.61
CA GLY A 58 9.73 8.26 12.02
C GLY A 58 8.57 9.24 11.81
N ALA A 59 7.51 8.84 11.11
CA ALA A 59 6.36 9.69 10.87
C ALA A 59 5.47 9.82 12.12
N ARG A 60 4.77 10.95 12.22
CA ARG A 60 3.71 11.12 13.20
C ARG A 60 2.44 10.39 12.71
N PRO A 61 1.68 9.74 13.61
CA PRO A 61 0.40 9.12 13.21
C PRO A 61 -0.54 10.08 12.48
N THR A 62 -0.59 11.34 12.87
CA THR A 62 -1.42 12.36 12.20
C THR A 62 -1.04 12.59 10.75
N ASP A 63 0.27 12.58 10.46
CA ASP A 63 0.79 12.80 9.11
C ASP A 63 0.50 11.58 8.22
N VAL A 64 0.64 10.37 8.78
CA VAL A 64 0.28 9.13 8.08
C VAL A 64 -1.21 9.08 7.77
N ALA A 65 -2.08 9.45 8.73
CA ALA A 65 -3.53 9.50 8.50
C ALA A 65 -3.90 10.44 7.35
N ALA A 66 -3.31 11.64 7.32
CA ALA A 66 -3.53 12.62 6.27
C ALA A 66 -3.04 12.09 4.90
N GLN A 67 -1.83 11.52 4.84
CA GLN A 67 -1.24 10.98 3.62
C GLN A 67 -2.04 9.81 3.04
N VAL A 68 -2.56 8.95 3.91
CA VAL A 68 -3.31 7.75 3.51
C VAL A 68 -4.78 8.06 3.21
N GLY A 69 -5.30 9.18 3.72
CA GLY A 69 -6.69 9.59 3.54
C GLY A 69 -7.68 8.78 4.39
N ILE A 70 -7.27 8.34 5.58
CA ILE A 70 -8.15 7.64 6.54
C ILE A 70 -8.31 8.47 7.81
N SER A 71 -9.36 8.16 8.58
CA SER A 71 -9.59 8.82 9.87
C SER A 71 -8.49 8.48 10.88
N LYS A 72 -8.25 9.40 11.84
CA LYS A 72 -7.34 9.16 12.95
C LYS A 72 -7.71 7.91 13.75
N GLN A 73 -9.02 7.64 13.93
CA GLN A 73 -9.50 6.45 14.62
C GLN A 73 -9.14 5.17 13.88
N ALA A 74 -9.36 5.13 12.56
CA ALA A 74 -9.01 3.99 11.73
C ALA A 74 -7.50 3.72 11.75
N LEU A 75 -6.68 4.76 11.61
CA LEU A 75 -5.23 4.62 11.72
C LEU A 75 -4.81 4.13 13.11
N ASN A 76 -5.34 4.70 14.19
CA ASN A 76 -5.01 4.28 15.55
C ASN A 76 -5.35 2.81 15.80
N TYR A 77 -6.44 2.31 15.24
CA TYR A 77 -6.77 0.90 15.29
C TYR A 77 -5.68 0.05 14.61
N LEU A 78 -5.31 0.39 13.37
CA LEU A 78 -4.25 -0.32 12.63
C LEU A 78 -2.90 -0.26 13.35
N LEU A 79 -2.53 0.88 13.91
CA LEU A 79 -1.27 1.04 14.64
C LEU A 79 -1.23 0.17 15.90
N ARG A 80 -2.34 0.07 16.66
CA ARG A 80 -2.42 -0.82 17.83
C ARG A 80 -2.28 -2.29 17.46
N GLU A 81 -2.92 -2.72 16.37
CA GLU A 81 -2.79 -4.08 15.89
C GLU A 81 -1.35 -4.38 15.44
N LEU A 82 -0.73 -3.49 14.68
CA LEU A 82 0.65 -3.61 14.24
C LEU A 82 1.64 -3.59 15.41
N GLU A 83 1.36 -2.82 16.47
CA GLU A 83 2.15 -2.81 17.71
C GLU A 83 1.98 -4.14 18.46
N ARG A 84 0.75 -4.64 18.61
CA ARG A 84 0.45 -5.94 19.22
C ARG A 84 1.16 -7.09 18.50
N LEU A 85 1.20 -7.04 17.17
CA LEU A 85 1.89 -8.01 16.31
C LEU A 85 3.41 -7.76 16.19
N ARG A 86 3.92 -6.73 16.87
CA ARG A 86 5.34 -6.36 16.92
C ARG A 86 5.96 -5.97 15.57
N TYR A 87 5.18 -5.37 14.70
CA TYR A 87 5.71 -4.77 13.47
C TYR A 87 6.25 -3.36 13.70
N LEU A 88 5.68 -2.63 14.64
CA LEU A 88 6.09 -1.29 15.01
C LEU A 88 5.91 -1.02 16.51
N GLU A 89 6.45 0.08 16.96
CA GLU A 89 6.28 0.66 18.29
C GLU A 89 5.96 2.15 18.16
N LEU A 90 5.21 2.68 19.13
CA LEU A 90 4.89 4.11 19.22
C LEU A 90 5.74 4.74 20.32
N GLU A 91 6.72 5.54 19.94
CA GLU A 91 7.62 6.24 20.84
C GLU A 91 7.25 7.74 20.96
N PRO A 92 7.63 8.42 22.06
CA PRO A 92 7.57 9.87 22.11
C PRO A 92 8.38 10.50 20.96
N HIS A 93 7.82 11.54 20.34
CA HIS A 93 8.55 12.25 19.29
C HIS A 93 9.71 13.06 19.91
N PRO A 94 10.94 13.03 19.34
CA PRO A 94 12.10 13.66 19.96
C PRO A 94 11.97 15.19 20.10
N ASP A 95 11.26 15.84 19.17
CA ASP A 95 11.10 17.29 19.15
C ASP A 95 9.81 17.77 19.85
N ASP A 96 8.91 16.85 20.20
CA ASP A 96 7.63 17.15 20.85
C ASP A 96 7.12 15.91 21.60
N LEU A 97 7.40 15.87 22.90
CA LEU A 97 7.02 14.76 23.78
C LEU A 97 5.50 14.54 23.92
N ARG A 98 4.68 15.51 23.48
CA ARG A 98 3.21 15.37 23.46
C ARG A 98 2.72 14.59 22.25
N SER A 99 3.56 14.45 21.21
CA SER A 99 3.28 13.66 20.02
C SER A 99 4.05 12.34 20.03
N LYS A 100 3.58 11.40 19.21
CA LYS A 100 4.25 10.10 19.02
C LYS A 100 4.84 10.02 17.63
N ARG A 101 5.88 9.19 17.48
CA ARG A 101 6.41 8.75 16.20
C ARG A 101 6.28 7.24 16.07
N ILE A 102 6.17 6.77 14.86
CA ILE A 102 6.14 5.35 14.54
C ILE A 102 7.56 4.86 14.33
N VAL A 103 7.96 3.80 15.04
CA VAL A 103 9.28 3.17 14.90
C VAL A 103 9.06 1.72 14.48
N LEU A 104 9.67 1.31 13.37
CA LEU A 104 9.61 -0.09 12.95
C LEU A 104 10.52 -0.95 13.82
N THR A 105 9.99 -2.07 14.28
CA THR A 105 10.79 -3.13 14.91
C THR A 105 11.66 -3.84 13.87
N LYS A 106 12.55 -4.72 14.29
CA LYS A 106 13.29 -5.60 13.36
C LYS A 106 12.34 -6.41 12.48
N ARG A 107 11.23 -6.89 13.04
CA ARG A 107 10.18 -7.60 12.30
C ARG A 107 9.53 -6.70 11.25
N GLY A 108 9.18 -5.47 11.63
CA GLY A 108 8.61 -4.48 10.71
C GLY A 108 9.56 -4.12 9.57
N VAL A 109 10.85 -3.92 9.86
CA VAL A 109 11.88 -3.67 8.84
C VAL A 109 11.99 -4.86 7.87
N SER A 110 11.97 -6.09 8.38
CA SER A 110 11.99 -7.28 7.53
C SER A 110 10.74 -7.37 6.64
N ALA A 111 9.55 -7.08 7.17
CA ALA A 111 8.31 -7.03 6.37
C ALA A 111 8.38 -5.97 5.27
N VAL A 112 8.92 -4.78 5.56
CA VAL A 112 9.15 -3.72 4.54
C VAL A 112 10.10 -4.20 3.46
N GLY A 113 11.13 -4.97 3.81
CA GLY A 113 12.04 -5.59 2.85
C GLY A 113 11.29 -6.48 1.85
N VAL A 114 10.46 -7.40 2.36
CA VAL A 114 9.61 -8.28 1.54
C VAL A 114 8.64 -7.51 0.66
N ILE A 115 7.99 -6.47 1.20
CA ILE A 115 7.09 -5.60 0.43
C ILE A 115 7.83 -4.95 -0.76
N ARG A 116 9.03 -4.42 -0.52
CA ARG A 116 9.84 -3.78 -1.58
C ARG A 116 10.27 -4.78 -2.66
N GLU A 117 10.69 -5.97 -2.27
CA GLU A 117 11.03 -7.03 -3.21
C GLU A 117 9.82 -7.44 -4.05
N ALA A 118 8.66 -7.64 -3.42
CA ALA A 118 7.43 -7.98 -4.13
C ALA A 118 7.01 -6.90 -5.14
N VAL A 119 7.12 -5.62 -4.79
CA VAL A 119 6.87 -4.51 -5.74
C VAL A 119 7.87 -4.56 -6.90
N GLY A 120 9.16 -4.79 -6.61
CA GLY A 120 10.18 -4.93 -7.64
C GLY A 120 9.92 -6.09 -8.61
N GLU A 121 9.41 -7.22 -8.12
CA GLU A 121 9.01 -8.37 -8.96
C GLU A 121 7.85 -8.00 -9.91
N VAL A 122 6.85 -7.28 -9.43
CA VAL A 122 5.74 -6.79 -10.26
C VAL A 122 6.24 -5.78 -11.31
N GLU A 123 7.09 -4.83 -10.91
CA GLU A 123 7.68 -3.85 -11.83
C GLU A 123 8.49 -4.55 -12.93
N ALA A 124 9.29 -5.55 -12.59
CA ALA A 124 10.06 -6.34 -13.57
C ALA A 124 9.14 -7.08 -14.54
N ALA A 125 8.07 -7.71 -14.06
CA ALA A 125 7.09 -8.38 -14.89
C ALA A 125 6.37 -7.41 -15.85
N TRP A 126 6.02 -6.22 -15.38
CA TRP A 126 5.40 -5.19 -16.21
C TRP A 126 6.37 -4.60 -17.24
N ALA A 127 7.64 -4.39 -16.86
CA ALA A 127 8.68 -3.95 -17.80
C ALA A 127 8.92 -5.01 -18.91
N GLN A 128 8.88 -6.28 -18.56
CA GLN A 128 8.98 -7.36 -19.54
C GLN A 128 7.76 -7.37 -20.48
N LYS A 129 6.55 -7.20 -19.94
CA LYS A 129 5.30 -7.23 -20.73
C LYS A 129 5.15 -6.03 -21.67
N LEU A 130 5.49 -4.83 -21.20
CA LEU A 130 5.33 -3.58 -21.95
C LEU A 130 6.55 -3.23 -22.79
N GLY A 131 7.69 -3.77 -22.47
CA GLY A 131 9.01 -3.33 -22.90
C GLY A 131 9.56 -2.20 -22.00
N PRO A 132 10.90 -2.16 -21.79
CA PRO A 132 11.51 -1.26 -20.80
C PRO A 132 11.26 0.22 -21.08
N LYS A 133 11.26 0.64 -22.35
CA LYS A 133 10.99 2.05 -22.73
C LYS A 133 9.57 2.50 -22.38
N ARG A 134 8.58 1.68 -22.71
CA ARG A 134 7.17 1.99 -22.44
C ARG A 134 6.86 1.93 -20.95
N PHE A 135 7.48 1.03 -20.21
CA PHE A 135 7.33 0.97 -18.77
C PHE A 135 7.97 2.21 -18.09
N ALA A 136 9.14 2.64 -18.52
CA ALA A 136 9.76 3.88 -18.05
C ALA A 136 8.86 5.10 -18.32
N GLN A 137 8.29 5.21 -19.51
CA GLN A 137 7.34 6.28 -19.87
C GLN A 137 6.09 6.24 -19.00
N LEU A 138 5.52 5.06 -18.70
CA LEU A 138 4.40 4.92 -17.78
C LEU A 138 4.74 5.46 -16.38
N ARG A 139 5.93 5.14 -15.87
CA ARG A 139 6.39 5.65 -14.57
C ARG A 139 6.49 7.18 -14.55
N GLU A 140 7.07 7.77 -15.59
CA GLU A 140 7.17 9.23 -15.73
C GLU A 140 5.79 9.89 -15.73
N LEU A 141 4.85 9.40 -16.54
CA LEU A 141 3.49 9.91 -16.59
C LEU A 141 2.74 9.80 -15.25
N LEU A 142 2.92 8.70 -14.54
CA LEU A 142 2.34 8.54 -13.19
C LEU A 142 2.97 9.49 -12.17
N LEU A 143 4.28 9.76 -12.27
CA LEU A 143 4.94 10.73 -11.42
C LEU A 143 4.42 12.15 -11.67
N GLU A 144 4.24 12.56 -12.93
CA GLU A 144 3.65 13.85 -13.29
C GLU A 144 2.22 14.00 -12.76
N LEU A 145 1.39 12.95 -12.90
CA LEU A 145 0.04 12.94 -12.35
C LEU A 145 0.04 13.11 -10.84
N ASN A 146 0.92 12.42 -10.11
CA ASN A 146 1.01 12.50 -8.65
C ASN A 146 1.47 13.87 -8.14
N GLN A 147 2.17 14.66 -8.95
CA GLN A 147 2.52 16.05 -8.60
C GLN A 147 1.36 17.02 -8.78
N SER A 148 0.31 16.61 -9.47
CA SER A 148 -0.85 17.43 -9.83
C SER A 148 -2.06 17.22 -8.92
N VAL A 149 -1.97 16.30 -7.96
CA VAL A 149 -3.08 15.88 -7.08
C VAL A 149 -2.90 16.39 -5.65
#